data_7754ca226bae8d5d411d736fd1158bed
#
_entry.id   7754ca226bae8d5d411d736fd1158bed
#
_cell.length_a   1.000
_cell.length_b   1.000
_cell.length_c   1.000
_cell.angle_alpha   90.00
_cell.angle_beta   90.00
_cell.angle_gamma   90.00
#
_symmetry.space_group_name_H-M   'P 1'
#
loop_
_entity.id
_entity.type
_entity.pdbx_description
1 polymer ?
#
loop_
_entity_poly.entity_id
_entity_poly.type
_entity_poly.pdbx_seq_one_letter_code
_entity_poly.pdbx_strand_id
1 'polypeptide(L)'
;MNGSIVLFGPPGAGKGTQATRISELTGKPQVSTGDMLRAAVAADTELGREAKGYMEAGLLVPDEVIIGLISERLQQPDAESGLLLDGYPRTIVQAESLDNIESVVAVVSIEVPDDAIVRRIVGRRMDPETGQIYHIDFNPPPRDIRDRVVQRKDDNEE
;
A
#
# COMPACT_ATOMS: atom_id res chain seq x y z
N MET A 1 9.66 20.50 -1.50
CA MET A 1 9.79 19.65 -2.72
C MET A 1 8.39 19.25 -3.11
N ASN A 2 7.83 19.86 -4.15
CA ASN A 2 6.47 19.54 -4.64
C ASN A 2 6.56 18.38 -5.61
N GLY A 3 5.64 17.41 -5.48
CA GLY A 3 5.57 16.20 -6.28
C GLY A 3 5.60 14.94 -5.42
N SER A 4 5.18 13.83 -6.00
CA SER A 4 5.02 12.56 -5.33
C SER A 4 6.32 11.75 -5.24
N ILE A 5 6.39 10.89 -4.23
CA ILE A 5 7.47 9.92 -4.04
C ILE A 5 6.88 8.52 -4.27
N VAL A 6 7.56 7.72 -5.06
CA VAL A 6 7.18 6.32 -5.30
C VAL A 6 8.06 5.40 -4.46
N LEU A 7 7.45 4.48 -3.73
CA LEU A 7 8.13 3.49 -2.91
C LEU A 7 7.96 2.09 -3.53
N PHE A 8 9.07 1.53 -4.00
CA PHE A 8 9.15 0.21 -4.59
C PHE A 8 9.74 -0.82 -3.63
N GLY A 9 9.41 -2.06 -3.87
CA GLY A 9 9.99 -3.21 -3.18
C GLY A 9 9.00 -4.38 -3.16
N PRO A 10 9.49 -5.61 -2.98
CA PRO A 10 8.64 -6.79 -2.92
C PRO A 10 7.72 -6.78 -1.69
N PRO A 11 6.66 -7.59 -1.66
CA PRO A 11 5.91 -7.86 -0.44
C PRO A 11 6.86 -8.30 0.68
N GLY A 12 6.65 -7.84 1.92
CA GLY A 12 7.55 -8.17 3.03
C GLY A 12 8.87 -7.39 3.10
N ALA A 13 9.21 -6.54 2.12
CA ALA A 13 10.41 -5.72 2.15
C ALA A 13 10.43 -4.64 3.26
N GLY A 14 9.27 -4.35 3.85
CA GLY A 14 9.14 -3.32 4.88
C GLY A 14 8.74 -1.95 4.33
N LYS A 15 8.16 -1.89 3.13
CA LYS A 15 7.66 -0.65 2.50
C LYS A 15 6.80 0.17 3.47
N GLY A 16 5.77 -0.42 4.07
CA GLY A 16 4.88 0.30 4.98
C GLY A 16 5.61 0.93 6.18
N THR A 17 6.60 0.23 6.75
CA THR A 17 7.41 0.76 7.87
C THR A 17 8.25 1.96 7.44
N GLN A 18 8.87 1.89 6.26
CA GLN A 18 9.66 2.99 5.71
C GLN A 18 8.77 4.13 5.23
N ALA A 19 7.61 3.81 4.65
CA ALA A 19 6.64 4.81 4.21
C ALA A 19 6.17 5.71 5.37
N THR A 20 5.89 5.15 6.54
CA THR A 20 5.54 5.95 7.73
C THR A 20 6.63 6.96 8.05
N ARG A 21 7.91 6.53 8.08
CA ARG A 21 9.06 7.42 8.35
C ARG A 21 9.25 8.49 7.28
N ILE A 22 9.10 8.12 6.01
CA ILE A 22 9.21 9.07 4.89
C ILE A 22 8.06 10.08 4.95
N SER A 23 6.85 9.63 5.26
CA SER A 23 5.68 10.50 5.43
C SER A 23 5.91 11.52 6.56
N GLU A 24 6.40 11.09 7.71
CA GLU A 24 6.73 11.97 8.83
C GLU A 24 7.80 13.02 8.47
N LEU A 25 8.82 12.63 7.71
CA LEU A 25 9.92 13.52 7.30
C LEU A 25 9.53 14.51 6.20
N THR A 26 8.63 14.10 5.30
CA THR A 26 8.28 14.88 4.10
C THR A 26 6.95 15.61 4.20
N GLY A 27 6.11 15.23 5.17
CA GLY A 27 4.74 15.70 5.29
C GLY A 27 3.80 15.15 4.21
N LYS A 28 4.26 14.23 3.35
CA LYS A 28 3.45 13.65 2.27
C LYS A 28 2.57 12.53 2.80
N PRO A 29 1.25 12.56 2.52
CA PRO A 29 0.35 11.47 2.91
C PRO A 29 0.77 10.16 2.22
N GLN A 30 0.86 9.09 3.02
CA GLN A 30 1.07 7.75 2.48
C GLN A 30 -0.20 7.23 1.83
N VAL A 31 -0.07 6.66 0.64
CA VAL A 31 -1.16 6.07 -0.14
C VAL A 31 -0.77 4.67 -0.55
N SER A 32 -1.50 3.68 -0.04
CA SER A 32 -1.43 2.29 -0.45
C SER A 32 -2.62 1.95 -1.33
N THR A 33 -2.37 1.48 -2.57
CA THR A 33 -3.46 1.10 -3.49
C THR A 33 -4.34 -0.01 -2.92
N GLY A 34 -3.78 -0.94 -2.17
CA GLY A 34 -4.56 -1.99 -1.51
C GLY A 34 -5.51 -1.43 -0.44
N ASP A 35 -5.08 -0.43 0.34
CA ASP A 35 -5.93 0.21 1.35
C ASP A 35 -7.00 1.08 0.69
N MET A 36 -6.67 1.78 -0.39
CA MET A 36 -7.64 2.57 -1.16
C MET A 36 -8.73 1.68 -1.76
N LEU A 37 -8.37 0.55 -2.35
CA LEU A 37 -9.33 -0.43 -2.88
C LEU A 37 -10.27 -0.93 -1.79
N ARG A 38 -9.73 -1.32 -0.64
CA ARG A 38 -10.54 -1.76 0.50
C ARG A 38 -11.48 -0.66 1.01
N ALA A 39 -10.99 0.56 1.11
CA ALA A 39 -11.79 1.72 1.51
C ALA A 39 -12.90 2.04 0.50
N ALA A 40 -12.59 2.02 -0.81
CA ALA A 40 -13.56 2.25 -1.87
C ALA A 40 -14.67 1.18 -1.89
N VAL A 41 -14.31 -0.09 -1.69
CA VAL A 41 -15.28 -1.20 -1.55
C VAL A 41 -16.15 -1.01 -0.31
N ALA A 42 -15.55 -0.65 0.83
CA ALA A 42 -16.28 -0.44 2.07
C ALA A 42 -17.24 0.76 2.00
N ALA A 43 -16.86 1.80 1.26
CA ALA A 43 -17.68 3.00 1.03
C ALA A 43 -18.70 2.83 -0.11
N ASP A 44 -18.73 1.67 -0.78
CA ASP A 44 -19.61 1.35 -1.91
C ASP A 44 -19.55 2.39 -3.05
N THR A 45 -18.36 2.95 -3.31
CA THR A 45 -18.15 3.86 -4.44
C THR A 45 -18.28 3.13 -5.79
N GLU A 46 -18.44 3.88 -6.89
CA GLU A 46 -18.52 3.29 -8.23
C GLU A 46 -17.27 2.44 -8.54
N LEU A 47 -16.07 3.01 -8.35
CA LEU A 47 -14.79 2.29 -8.51
C LEU A 47 -14.65 1.14 -7.50
N GLY A 48 -15.16 1.29 -6.27
CA GLY A 48 -15.18 0.25 -5.26
C GLY A 48 -16.05 -0.94 -5.65
N ARG A 49 -17.24 -0.70 -6.21
CA ARG A 49 -18.11 -1.77 -6.71
C ARG A 49 -17.47 -2.53 -7.88
N GLU A 50 -16.82 -1.81 -8.79
CA GLU A 50 -16.08 -2.43 -9.88
C GLU A 50 -14.92 -3.28 -9.38
N ALA A 51 -14.10 -2.74 -8.47
CA ALA A 51 -12.96 -3.44 -7.88
C ALA A 51 -13.36 -4.69 -7.09
N LYS A 52 -14.52 -4.65 -6.40
CA LYS A 52 -14.99 -5.73 -5.52
C LYS A 52 -15.08 -7.07 -6.23
N GLY A 53 -15.64 -7.10 -7.45
CA GLY A 53 -15.78 -8.33 -8.23
C GLY A 53 -14.44 -9.00 -8.52
N TYR A 54 -13.43 -8.22 -8.88
CA TYR A 54 -12.07 -8.73 -9.15
C TYR A 54 -11.40 -9.21 -7.86
N MET A 55 -11.53 -8.45 -6.76
CA MET A 55 -10.93 -8.80 -5.47
C MET A 55 -11.52 -10.09 -4.89
N GLU A 56 -12.85 -10.28 -4.96
CA GLU A 56 -13.53 -11.49 -4.50
C GLU A 56 -13.17 -12.72 -5.34
N ALA A 57 -12.94 -12.53 -6.64
CA ALA A 57 -12.49 -13.58 -7.55
C ALA A 57 -10.98 -13.88 -7.45
N GLY A 58 -10.21 -13.11 -6.66
CA GLY A 58 -8.76 -13.23 -6.58
C GLY A 58 -8.03 -12.78 -7.86
N LEU A 59 -8.71 -11.99 -8.70
CA LEU A 59 -8.17 -11.45 -9.93
C LEU A 59 -7.50 -10.10 -9.70
N LEU A 60 -6.60 -9.74 -10.62
CA LEU A 60 -6.03 -8.39 -10.63
C LEU A 60 -7.11 -7.38 -11.00
N VAL A 61 -7.18 -6.30 -10.22
CA VAL A 61 -8.06 -5.17 -10.52
C VAL A 61 -7.49 -4.45 -11.76
N PRO A 62 -8.33 -4.10 -12.75
CA PRO A 62 -7.88 -3.41 -13.98
C PRO A 62 -7.13 -2.11 -13.68
N ASP A 63 -6.15 -1.80 -14.54
CA ASP A 63 -5.32 -0.58 -14.41
C ASP A 63 -6.17 0.70 -14.37
N GLU A 64 -7.24 0.77 -15.15
CA GLU A 64 -8.14 1.91 -15.22
C GLU A 64 -8.80 2.22 -13.88
N VAL A 65 -9.18 1.20 -13.11
CA VAL A 65 -9.77 1.37 -11.77
C VAL A 65 -8.74 1.91 -10.80
N ILE A 66 -7.52 1.37 -10.84
CA ILE A 66 -6.43 1.84 -9.98
C ILE A 66 -6.05 3.29 -10.32
N ILE A 67 -5.91 3.60 -11.62
CA ILE A 67 -5.61 4.95 -12.11
C ILE A 67 -6.72 5.92 -11.68
N GLY A 68 -7.99 5.53 -11.79
CA GLY A 68 -9.12 6.33 -11.33
C GLY A 68 -9.02 6.66 -9.84
N LEU A 69 -8.76 5.68 -8.99
CA LEU A 69 -8.60 5.89 -7.55
C LEU A 69 -7.43 6.83 -7.23
N ILE A 70 -6.29 6.68 -7.89
CA ILE A 70 -5.14 7.58 -7.71
C ILE A 70 -5.47 9.00 -8.15
N SER A 71 -6.17 9.15 -9.29
CA SER A 71 -6.59 10.46 -9.79
C SER A 71 -7.54 11.17 -8.83
N GLU A 72 -8.51 10.46 -8.25
CA GLU A 72 -9.40 11.00 -7.21
C GLU A 72 -8.61 11.38 -5.94
N ARG A 73 -7.63 10.57 -5.54
CA ARG A 73 -6.81 10.83 -4.34
C ARG A 73 -5.92 12.06 -4.50
N LEU A 74 -5.36 12.29 -5.69
CA LEU A 74 -4.55 13.48 -6.00
C LEU A 74 -5.35 14.79 -5.93
N GLN A 75 -6.67 14.73 -6.05
CA GLN A 75 -7.54 15.93 -5.94
C GLN A 75 -7.87 16.31 -4.49
N GLN A 76 -7.48 15.51 -3.51
CA GLN A 76 -7.73 15.83 -2.11
C GLN A 76 -6.81 16.97 -1.63
N PRO A 77 -7.28 17.86 -0.73
CA PRO A 77 -6.50 19.02 -0.29
C PRO A 77 -5.15 18.67 0.34
N ASP A 78 -5.03 17.53 1.00
CA ASP A 78 -3.78 17.08 1.62
C ASP A 78 -2.75 16.54 0.63
N ALA A 79 -3.13 16.34 -0.63
CA ALA A 79 -2.25 15.90 -1.72
C ALA A 79 -1.53 17.05 -2.45
N GLU A 80 -1.78 18.31 -2.11
CA GLU A 80 -1.25 19.48 -2.81
C GLU A 80 0.29 19.47 -2.94
N SER A 81 0.99 18.93 -1.97
CA SER A 81 2.47 18.80 -2.01
C SER A 81 2.96 17.48 -2.62
N GLY A 82 2.06 16.65 -3.13
CA GLY A 82 2.30 15.31 -3.63
C GLY A 82 2.06 14.22 -2.57
N LEU A 83 2.07 12.97 -2.99
CA LEU A 83 1.81 11.78 -2.22
C LEU A 83 3.06 10.91 -2.03
N LEU A 84 3.04 10.04 -1.03
CA LEU A 84 3.95 8.90 -0.93
C LEU A 84 3.20 7.65 -1.40
N LEU A 85 3.50 7.21 -2.61
CA LEU A 85 2.82 6.10 -3.29
C LEU A 85 3.48 4.76 -2.91
N ASP A 86 2.76 3.93 -2.16
CA ASP A 86 3.20 2.59 -1.76
C ASP A 86 2.45 1.52 -2.57
N GLY A 87 3.20 0.80 -3.41
CA GLY A 87 2.67 -0.25 -4.26
C GLY A 87 1.95 0.25 -5.52
N TYR A 88 2.27 1.46 -5.97
CA TYR A 88 1.84 2.05 -7.23
C TYR A 88 2.97 2.92 -7.78
N PRO A 89 3.24 2.92 -9.11
CA PRO A 89 2.64 2.04 -10.14
C PRO A 89 3.17 0.59 -10.07
N ARG A 90 2.42 -0.37 -10.66
CA ARG A 90 2.85 -1.80 -10.77
C ARG A 90 2.94 -2.26 -12.23
N THR A 91 2.41 -1.49 -13.16
CA THR A 91 2.47 -1.75 -14.60
C THR A 91 3.03 -0.55 -15.32
N ILE A 92 3.48 -0.75 -16.56
CA ILE A 92 3.96 0.34 -17.42
C ILE A 92 2.82 1.33 -17.69
N VAL A 93 1.61 0.82 -17.93
CA VAL A 93 0.41 1.66 -18.19
C VAL A 93 0.12 2.57 -16.99
N GLN A 94 0.19 2.04 -15.77
CA GLN A 94 0.05 2.83 -14.55
C GLN A 94 1.16 3.89 -14.41
N ALA A 95 2.42 3.53 -14.75
CA ALA A 95 3.53 4.45 -14.66
C ALA A 95 3.40 5.62 -15.66
N GLU A 96 3.05 5.33 -16.90
CA GLU A 96 2.81 6.33 -17.93
C GLU A 96 1.61 7.24 -17.57
N SER A 97 0.56 6.66 -17.00
CA SER A 97 -0.59 7.43 -16.53
C SER A 97 -0.20 8.36 -15.38
N LEU A 98 0.60 7.87 -14.41
CA LEU A 98 1.08 8.69 -13.29
C LEU A 98 1.92 9.86 -13.80
N ASP A 99 2.85 9.63 -14.71
CA ASP A 99 3.73 10.65 -15.28
C ASP A 99 2.95 11.78 -16.00
N ASN A 100 1.77 11.48 -16.51
CA ASN A 100 0.88 12.46 -17.15
C ASN A 100 0.07 13.31 -16.15
N ILE A 101 -0.17 12.83 -14.94
CA ILE A 101 -1.08 13.49 -13.98
C ILE A 101 -0.36 14.04 -12.74
N GLU A 102 0.86 13.58 -12.47
CA GLU A 102 1.58 13.94 -11.24
C GLU A 102 3.09 13.99 -11.49
N SER A 103 3.75 14.93 -10.83
CA SER A 103 5.22 15.04 -10.86
C SER A 103 5.84 14.05 -9.87
N VAL A 104 6.61 13.09 -10.34
CA VAL A 104 7.37 12.17 -9.49
C VAL A 104 8.75 12.72 -9.23
N VAL A 105 9.04 13.11 -7.98
CA VAL A 105 10.30 13.73 -7.58
C VAL A 105 11.34 12.75 -7.05
N ALA A 106 10.93 11.57 -6.64
CA ALA A 106 11.83 10.51 -6.22
C ALA A 106 11.19 9.13 -6.37
N VAL A 107 12.02 8.14 -6.65
CA VAL A 107 11.67 6.72 -6.62
C VAL A 107 12.64 6.03 -5.66
N VAL A 108 12.10 5.39 -4.62
CA VAL A 108 12.88 4.68 -3.61
C VAL A 108 12.62 3.19 -3.74
N SER A 109 13.64 2.41 -4.07
CA SER A 109 13.58 0.94 -4.12
C SER A 109 14.14 0.32 -2.84
N ILE A 110 13.35 -0.54 -2.21
CA ILE A 110 13.78 -1.31 -1.04
C ILE A 110 14.12 -2.72 -1.51
N GLU A 111 15.41 -3.03 -1.47
CA GLU A 111 15.92 -4.34 -1.84
C GLU A 111 16.20 -5.16 -0.58
N VAL A 112 15.68 -6.38 -0.54
CA VAL A 112 15.83 -7.32 0.59
C VAL A 112 16.04 -8.70 0.03
N PRO A 113 17.00 -9.50 0.58
CA PRO A 113 17.18 -10.89 0.17
C PRO A 113 15.92 -11.74 0.36
N ASP A 114 15.66 -12.67 -0.55
CA ASP A 114 14.42 -13.46 -0.60
C ASP A 114 14.17 -14.25 0.69
N ASP A 115 15.22 -14.82 1.29
CA ASP A 115 15.12 -15.55 2.56
C ASP A 115 14.66 -14.65 3.73
N ALA A 116 15.05 -13.39 3.71
CA ALA A 116 14.59 -12.41 4.70
C ALA A 116 13.14 -11.99 4.42
N ILE A 117 12.73 -11.93 3.15
CA ILE A 117 11.35 -11.63 2.74
C ILE A 117 10.40 -12.72 3.26
N VAL A 118 10.71 -13.99 2.98
CA VAL A 118 9.88 -15.12 3.43
C VAL A 118 9.66 -15.07 4.94
N ARG A 119 10.73 -14.92 5.73
CA ARG A 119 10.64 -14.81 7.19
C ARG A 119 9.74 -13.66 7.64
N ARG A 120 9.82 -12.50 6.98
CA ARG A 120 9.02 -11.32 7.31
C ARG A 120 7.55 -11.53 6.96
N ILE A 121 7.22 -12.15 5.85
CA ILE A 121 5.86 -12.42 5.41
C ILE A 121 5.19 -13.42 6.37
N VAL A 122 5.81 -14.56 6.63
CA VAL A 122 5.27 -15.60 7.50
C VAL A 122 5.06 -15.11 8.93
N GLY A 123 5.98 -14.27 9.43
CA GLY A 123 5.89 -13.68 10.77
C GLY A 123 4.97 -12.47 10.89
N ARG A 124 4.45 -11.92 9.79
CA ARG A 124 3.60 -10.73 9.80
C ARG A 124 2.25 -10.99 10.46
N ARG A 125 1.81 -10.01 11.25
CA ARG A 125 0.48 -9.97 11.86
C ARG A 125 -0.11 -8.59 11.66
N MET A 126 -1.41 -8.51 11.52
CA MET A 126 -2.14 -7.26 11.35
C MET A 126 -3.26 -7.17 12.40
N ASP A 127 -3.37 -6.03 13.03
CA ASP A 127 -4.55 -5.72 13.84
C ASP A 127 -5.70 -5.30 12.92
N PRO A 128 -6.80 -6.06 12.87
CA PRO A 128 -7.92 -5.76 11.97
C PRO A 128 -8.69 -4.49 12.32
N GLU A 129 -8.56 -3.99 13.55
CA GLU A 129 -9.25 -2.76 13.99
C GLU A 129 -8.48 -1.50 13.59
N THR A 130 -7.15 -1.52 13.69
CA THR A 130 -6.30 -0.35 13.47
C THR A 130 -5.55 -0.42 12.13
N GLY A 131 -5.46 -1.59 11.50
CA GLY A 131 -4.62 -1.84 10.34
C GLY A 131 -3.11 -1.91 10.65
N GLN A 132 -2.73 -1.75 11.93
CA GLN A 132 -1.33 -1.74 12.34
C GLN A 132 -0.67 -3.10 12.13
N ILE A 133 0.57 -3.05 11.63
CA ILE A 133 1.36 -4.24 11.31
C ILE A 133 2.34 -4.54 12.44
N TYR A 134 2.36 -5.79 12.82
CA TYR A 134 3.27 -6.40 13.80
C TYR A 134 4.04 -7.55 13.17
N HIS A 135 5.03 -8.04 13.90
CA HIS A 135 5.79 -9.24 13.52
C HIS A 135 6.07 -10.07 14.78
N ILE A 136 5.89 -11.38 14.68
CA ILE A 136 6.01 -12.28 15.83
C ILE A 136 7.37 -12.19 16.55
N ASP A 137 8.46 -11.95 15.79
CA ASP A 137 9.83 -11.90 16.32
C ASP A 137 10.37 -10.47 16.43
N PHE A 138 10.14 -9.62 15.42
CA PHE A 138 10.82 -8.31 15.30
C PHE A 138 10.05 -7.16 15.94
N ASN A 139 8.73 -7.25 15.99
CA ASN A 139 7.83 -6.25 16.56
C ASN A 139 6.57 -6.95 17.08
N PRO A 140 6.65 -7.69 18.20
CA PRO A 140 5.52 -8.46 18.70
C PRO A 140 4.33 -7.58 19.06
N PRO A 141 3.09 -8.03 18.79
CA PRO A 141 1.92 -7.29 19.21
C PRO A 141 1.85 -7.17 20.73
N PRO A 142 1.40 -6.01 21.27
CA PRO A 142 1.12 -5.83 22.69
C PRO A 142 0.22 -6.93 23.23
N ARG A 143 0.31 -7.19 24.54
CA ARG A 143 -0.41 -8.33 25.16
C ARG A 143 -1.91 -8.23 25.05
N ASP A 144 -2.44 -7.02 25.13
CA ASP A 144 -3.89 -6.70 25.08
C ASP A 144 -4.55 -6.92 23.73
N ILE A 145 -3.76 -6.94 22.65
CA ILE A 145 -4.28 -7.15 21.28
C ILE A 145 -3.77 -8.44 20.64
N ARG A 146 -2.95 -9.22 21.34
CA ARG A 146 -2.28 -10.41 20.78
C ARG A 146 -3.26 -11.43 20.21
N ASP A 147 -4.42 -11.59 20.85
CA ASP A 147 -5.43 -12.59 20.46
C ASP A 147 -6.31 -12.11 19.28
N ARG A 148 -6.27 -10.81 18.94
CA ARG A 148 -7.07 -10.28 17.83
C ARG A 148 -6.27 -10.05 16.54
N VAL A 149 -4.94 -10.00 16.61
CA VAL A 149 -4.13 -9.86 15.40
C VAL A 149 -4.24 -11.09 14.51
N VAL A 150 -4.33 -10.86 13.21
CA VAL A 150 -4.51 -11.91 12.21
C VAL A 150 -3.36 -11.95 11.23
N GLN A 151 -3.09 -13.10 10.66
CA GLN A 151 -2.24 -13.26 9.50
C GLN A 151 -3.06 -12.98 8.23
N ARG A 152 -2.51 -12.27 7.26
CA ARG A 152 -3.18 -12.09 5.98
C ARG A 152 -3.23 -13.43 5.23
N LYS A 153 -4.26 -13.62 4.40
CA LYS A 153 -4.44 -14.89 3.66
C LYS A 153 -3.31 -15.19 2.66
N ASP A 154 -2.64 -14.15 2.20
CA ASP A 154 -1.51 -14.17 1.29
C ASP A 154 -0.13 -14.23 1.99
N ASP A 155 -0.10 -14.31 3.32
CA ASP A 155 1.13 -14.40 4.11
C ASP A 155 1.54 -15.87 4.30
N ASN A 156 1.92 -16.54 3.22
CA ASN A 156 2.41 -17.91 3.18
C ASN A 156 3.78 -17.99 2.49
N GLU A 157 4.38 -19.19 2.47
CA GLU A 157 5.69 -19.42 1.87
C GLU A 157 5.65 -19.62 0.34
N GLU A 158 4.44 -19.68 -0.27
CA GLU A 158 4.24 -19.93 -1.71
C GLU A 158 4.22 -18.64 -2.54
#